data_492e75eef4cf432a611fcec031066f07
#
_entry.id   492e75eef4cf432a611fcec031066f07
#
_cell.length_a   1.000
_cell.length_b   1.000
_cell.length_c   1.000
_cell.angle_alpha   90.00
_cell.angle_beta   90.00
_cell.angle_gamma   90.00
#
_symmetry.space_group_name_H-M   'P 1'
#
loop_
_entity.id
_entity.type
_entity.pdbx_description
1 polymer ?
#
loop_
_entity_poly.entity_id
_entity_poly.type
_entity_poly.pdbx_seq_one_letter_code
_entity_poly.pdbx_strand_id
1 'polypeptide(L)'
;KSEGNPLPVVPDYIATCFLKIAEGLSHKANFVRYTYREEMVMDAVENCLKAIENYNIEAATRSGKPNAFAYFTQISWYAFLRRIQKEKKQQDIKLKFISEADVSEFLDEEGYGSVLSQPSPFVDTLRMRIDAVKSADDEFKEYRKESKKRKRRAVNVDSDLSDYLE
;
A
#
# COMPACT_ATOMS: atom_id res chain seq x y z
N LYS A 1 -26.51 14.68 -9.67
CA LYS A 1 -26.11 14.57 -11.10
C LYS A 1 -27.23 15.19 -11.91
N SER A 2 -27.15 16.48 -12.10
CA SER A 2 -28.02 17.22 -13.00
C SER A 2 -27.51 17.05 -14.42
N GLU A 3 -28.45 16.73 -15.28
CA GLU A 3 -28.41 16.61 -16.73
C GLU A 3 -27.29 17.36 -17.45
N GLY A 4 -26.33 16.62 -18.01
CA GLY A 4 -25.53 17.05 -19.18
C GLY A 4 -24.57 18.23 -19.00
N ASN A 5 -24.45 18.86 -17.84
CA ASN A 5 -23.48 19.92 -17.64
C ASN A 5 -22.10 19.36 -17.35
N PRO A 6 -21.03 19.81 -18.07
CA PRO A 6 -19.68 19.39 -17.76
C PRO A 6 -19.36 19.79 -16.31
N LEU A 7 -18.66 18.86 -15.61
CA LEU A 7 -18.22 19.11 -14.23
C LEU A 7 -17.44 20.44 -14.16
N PRO A 8 -17.69 21.28 -13.16
CA PRO A 8 -16.95 22.53 -13.01
C PRO A 8 -15.46 22.24 -12.83
N VAL A 9 -14.63 22.96 -13.57
CA VAL A 9 -13.17 22.86 -13.45
C VAL A 9 -12.77 23.26 -12.04
N VAL A 10 -11.98 22.40 -11.39
CA VAL A 10 -11.47 22.69 -10.04
C VAL A 10 -10.53 23.92 -10.11
N PRO A 11 -10.77 24.99 -9.36
CA PRO A 11 -9.88 26.16 -9.35
C PRO A 11 -8.47 25.81 -8.88
N ASP A 12 -7.45 26.42 -9.47
CA ASP A 12 -6.03 26.21 -9.13
C ASP A 12 -5.74 26.43 -7.64
N TYR A 13 -6.46 27.33 -7.01
CA TYR A 13 -6.36 27.57 -5.57
C TYR A 13 -6.66 26.31 -4.75
N ILE A 14 -7.69 25.55 -5.11
CA ILE A 14 -8.06 24.31 -4.40
C ILE A 14 -7.01 23.24 -4.64
N ALA A 15 -6.54 23.09 -5.87
CA ALA A 15 -5.44 22.16 -6.19
C ALA A 15 -4.17 22.49 -5.39
N THR A 16 -3.84 23.76 -5.26
CA THR A 16 -2.71 24.24 -4.44
C THR A 16 -2.94 23.93 -2.94
N CYS A 17 -4.16 24.01 -2.44
CA CYS A 17 -4.48 23.61 -1.06
C CYS A 17 -4.24 22.12 -0.85
N PHE A 18 -4.64 21.26 -1.78
CA PHE A 18 -4.37 19.82 -1.70
C PHE A 18 -2.87 19.51 -1.73
N LEU A 19 -2.12 20.20 -2.58
CA LEU A 19 -0.67 20.07 -2.63
C LEU A 19 -0.03 20.41 -1.28
N LYS A 20 -0.38 21.55 -0.68
CA LYS A 20 0.13 21.96 0.64
C LYS A 20 -0.23 20.98 1.75
N ILE A 21 -1.43 20.39 1.73
CA ILE A 21 -1.84 19.35 2.68
C ILE A 21 -0.96 18.11 2.51
N ALA A 22 -0.78 17.64 1.27
CA ALA A 22 0.02 16.46 0.99
C ALA A 22 1.50 16.68 1.31
N GLU A 23 2.08 17.81 0.94
CA GLU A 23 3.46 18.18 1.30
C GLU A 23 3.65 18.22 2.82
N GLY A 24 2.78 18.92 3.54
CA GLY A 24 2.83 18.99 5.00
C GLY A 24 2.74 17.61 5.65
N LEU A 25 1.92 16.72 5.09
CA LEU A 25 1.81 15.33 5.54
C LEU A 25 3.08 14.53 5.24
N SER A 26 3.71 14.74 4.08
CA SER A 26 4.91 14.02 3.64
C SER A 26 6.15 14.25 4.53
N HIS A 27 6.17 15.38 5.25
CA HIS A 27 7.26 15.71 6.18
C HIS A 27 7.11 15.07 7.57
N LYS A 28 5.99 14.38 7.84
CA LYS A 28 5.85 13.65 9.10
C LYS A 28 6.84 12.48 9.18
N ALA A 29 7.26 12.15 10.41
CA ALA A 29 8.25 11.10 10.69
C ALA A 29 7.92 9.76 10.01
N ASN A 30 6.63 9.46 9.83
CA ASN A 30 6.17 8.23 9.19
C ASN A 30 6.45 8.18 7.68
N PHE A 31 6.64 9.33 7.02
CA PHE A 31 6.71 9.42 5.56
C PHE A 31 8.02 10.04 5.04
N VAL A 32 8.74 10.79 5.86
CA VAL A 32 9.92 11.57 5.44
C VAL A 32 11.06 10.72 4.87
N ARG A 33 11.15 9.45 5.23
CA ARG A 33 12.27 8.56 4.85
C ARG A 33 12.06 7.81 3.53
N TYR A 34 10.91 7.95 2.89
CA TYR A 34 10.66 7.27 1.62
C TYR A 34 11.28 8.02 0.45
N THR A 35 11.99 7.30 -0.43
CA THR A 35 12.63 7.86 -1.63
C THR A 35 11.61 8.35 -2.65
N TYR A 36 10.44 7.72 -2.70
CA TYR A 36 9.30 8.05 -3.57
C TYR A 36 8.29 8.99 -2.91
N ARG A 37 8.78 9.93 -2.06
CA ARG A 37 7.92 10.88 -1.34
C ARG A 37 7.18 11.82 -2.28
N GLU A 38 7.81 12.26 -3.37
CA GLU A 38 7.20 13.13 -4.36
C GLU A 38 6.02 12.46 -5.06
N GLU A 39 6.18 11.19 -5.45
CA GLU A 39 5.10 10.39 -6.02
C GLU A 39 3.96 10.18 -5.04
N MET A 40 4.25 10.01 -3.74
CA MET A 40 3.22 9.95 -2.70
C MET A 40 2.40 11.24 -2.64
N VAL A 41 3.05 12.40 -2.73
CA VAL A 41 2.40 13.72 -2.76
C VAL A 41 1.50 13.85 -3.98
N MET A 42 2.02 13.49 -5.16
CA MET A 42 1.24 13.57 -6.42
C MET A 42 0.03 12.62 -6.40
N ASP A 43 0.20 11.38 -5.93
CA ASP A 43 -0.91 10.43 -5.76
C ASP A 43 -1.98 10.97 -4.79
N ALA A 44 -1.57 11.67 -3.74
CA ALA A 44 -2.51 12.28 -2.80
C ALA A 44 -3.31 13.40 -3.44
N VAL A 45 -2.66 14.29 -4.18
CA VAL A 45 -3.33 15.38 -4.92
C VAL A 45 -4.34 14.82 -5.91
N GLU A 46 -3.93 13.81 -6.70
CA GLU A 46 -4.84 13.15 -7.66
C GLU A 46 -6.06 12.54 -6.96
N ASN A 47 -5.87 11.85 -5.83
CA ASN A 47 -6.97 11.27 -5.07
C ASN A 47 -7.87 12.33 -4.44
N CYS A 48 -7.33 13.46 -3.98
CA CYS A 48 -8.12 14.57 -3.46
C CYS A 48 -8.97 15.22 -4.55
N LEU A 49 -8.41 15.42 -5.76
CA LEU A 49 -9.15 15.94 -6.91
C LEU A 49 -10.31 15.01 -7.31
N LYS A 50 -10.09 13.71 -7.34
CA LYS A 50 -11.14 12.70 -7.61
C LYS A 50 -12.22 12.65 -6.53
N ALA A 51 -11.86 12.93 -5.30
CA ALA A 51 -12.76 12.84 -4.15
C ALA A 51 -13.56 14.13 -3.87
N ILE A 52 -13.29 15.20 -4.60
CA ILE A 52 -13.93 16.51 -4.37
C ILE A 52 -15.45 16.43 -4.55
N GLU A 53 -15.90 15.64 -5.52
CA GLU A 53 -17.32 15.42 -5.83
C GLU A 53 -18.06 14.66 -4.73
N ASN A 54 -17.32 13.87 -3.95
CA ASN A 54 -17.87 13.03 -2.88
C ASN A 54 -17.90 13.78 -1.53
N TYR A 55 -17.35 15.00 -1.48
CA TYR A 55 -17.33 15.78 -0.25
C TYR A 55 -18.73 16.35 0.03
N ASN A 56 -19.36 15.88 1.09
CA ASN A 56 -20.65 16.37 1.52
C ASN A 56 -20.48 17.53 2.51
N ILE A 57 -20.89 18.74 2.08
CA ILE A 57 -20.83 19.96 2.89
C ILE A 57 -21.84 19.93 4.04
N GLU A 58 -22.93 19.18 3.88
CA GLU A 58 -24.00 19.07 4.88
C GLU A 58 -23.74 17.98 5.91
N ALA A 59 -22.71 17.12 5.69
CA ALA A 59 -22.39 16.06 6.62
C ALA A 59 -21.91 16.65 7.95
N ALA A 60 -22.73 16.49 8.97
CA ALA A 60 -22.39 16.85 10.34
C ALA A 60 -21.19 16.01 10.82
N THR A 61 -20.07 16.67 11.07
CA THR A 61 -18.95 16.05 11.78
C THR A 61 -19.26 16.07 13.29
N ARG A 62 -18.40 15.41 14.08
CA ARG A 62 -18.50 15.39 15.56
C ARG A 62 -18.56 16.79 16.17
N SER A 63 -18.07 17.81 15.47
CA SER A 63 -18.11 19.23 15.89
C SER A 63 -19.35 19.98 15.37
N GLY A 64 -20.25 19.32 14.65
CA GLY A 64 -21.42 19.95 14.04
C GLY A 64 -21.14 20.84 12.83
N LYS A 65 -19.87 20.94 12.41
CA LYS A 65 -19.46 21.72 11.24
C LYS A 65 -18.65 20.85 10.27
N PRO A 66 -18.84 21.00 8.94
CA PRO A 66 -18.05 20.27 7.95
C PRO A 66 -16.58 20.65 8.04
N ASN A 67 -15.68 19.66 8.02
CA ASN A 67 -14.23 19.87 8.09
C ASN A 67 -13.55 19.31 6.84
N ALA A 68 -13.47 20.14 5.80
CA ALA A 68 -12.82 19.78 4.55
C ALA A 68 -11.33 19.43 4.75
N PHE A 69 -10.62 20.17 5.60
CA PHE A 69 -9.21 19.92 5.86
C PHE A 69 -8.97 18.51 6.41
N ALA A 70 -9.74 18.09 7.41
CA ALA A 70 -9.64 16.74 7.97
C ALA A 70 -9.98 15.66 6.93
N TYR A 71 -11.01 15.87 6.13
CA TYR A 71 -11.44 14.95 5.08
C TYR A 71 -10.33 14.73 4.03
N PHE A 72 -9.78 15.80 3.47
CA PHE A 72 -8.72 15.68 2.45
C PHE A 72 -7.37 15.23 3.03
N THR A 73 -7.07 15.57 4.27
CA THR A 73 -5.90 15.01 4.98
C THR A 73 -6.02 13.49 5.13
N GLN A 74 -7.20 12.97 5.43
CA GLN A 74 -7.43 11.53 5.53
C GLN A 74 -7.30 10.84 4.17
N ILE A 75 -7.80 11.43 3.11
CA ILE A 75 -7.62 10.91 1.74
C ILE A 75 -6.15 10.85 1.37
N SER A 76 -5.40 11.91 1.65
CA SER A 76 -3.95 11.98 1.41
C SER A 76 -3.20 10.89 2.20
N TRP A 77 -3.57 10.67 3.45
CA TRP A 77 -3.02 9.60 4.29
C TRP A 77 -3.20 8.22 3.65
N TYR A 78 -4.42 7.89 3.22
CA TYR A 78 -4.69 6.61 2.57
C TYR A 78 -4.02 6.49 1.20
N ALA A 79 -3.84 7.57 0.46
CA ALA A 79 -3.07 7.57 -0.78
C ALA A 79 -1.61 7.20 -0.52
N PHE A 80 -0.99 7.76 0.52
CA PHE A 80 0.37 7.44 0.95
C PHE A 80 0.51 5.97 1.33
N LEU A 81 -0.40 5.45 2.14
CA LEU A 81 -0.36 4.03 2.51
C LEU A 81 -0.48 3.10 1.30
N ARG A 82 -1.35 3.44 0.34
CA ARG A 82 -1.50 2.67 -0.90
C ARG A 82 -0.22 2.68 -1.76
N ARG A 83 0.45 3.84 -1.86
CA ARG A 83 1.74 3.93 -2.58
C ARG A 83 2.80 3.08 -1.89
N ILE A 84 2.95 3.16 -0.58
CA ILE A 84 3.89 2.35 0.19
C ILE A 84 3.65 0.85 -0.04
N GLN A 85 2.40 0.41 0.02
CA GLN A 85 2.04 -0.99 -0.25
C GLN A 85 2.37 -1.41 -1.69
N LYS A 86 2.12 -0.54 -2.67
CA LYS A 86 2.44 -0.78 -4.08
C LYS A 86 3.94 -0.93 -4.28
N GLU A 87 4.75 -0.02 -3.73
CA GLU A 87 6.21 -0.06 -3.84
C GLU A 87 6.79 -1.30 -3.13
N LYS A 88 6.29 -1.61 -1.93
CA LYS A 88 6.68 -2.84 -1.22
C LYS A 88 6.38 -4.09 -2.06
N LYS A 89 5.18 -4.18 -2.62
CA LYS A 89 4.81 -5.30 -3.49
C LYS A 89 5.72 -5.40 -4.73
N GLN A 90 6.09 -4.27 -5.33
CA GLN A 90 7.02 -4.24 -6.46
C GLN A 90 8.43 -4.73 -6.06
N GLN A 91 8.91 -4.33 -4.88
CA GLN A 91 10.18 -4.81 -4.35
C GLN A 91 10.14 -6.34 -4.11
N ASP A 92 9.05 -6.84 -3.51
CA ASP A 92 8.86 -8.27 -3.27
C ASP A 92 8.86 -9.08 -4.59
N ILE A 93 8.19 -8.57 -5.63
CA ILE A 93 8.18 -9.20 -6.96
C ILE A 93 9.59 -9.21 -7.57
N LYS A 94 10.33 -8.11 -7.49
CA LYS A 94 11.72 -8.03 -7.98
C LYS A 94 12.63 -9.02 -7.24
N LEU A 95 12.50 -9.12 -5.92
CA LEU A 95 13.29 -10.07 -5.13
C LEU A 95 12.95 -11.52 -5.47
N LYS A 96 11.68 -11.84 -5.69
CA LYS A 96 11.26 -13.18 -6.14
C LYS A 96 11.83 -13.52 -7.51
N PHE A 97 11.74 -12.59 -8.46
CA PHE A 97 12.29 -12.78 -9.79
C PHE A 97 13.81 -13.05 -9.74
N ILE A 98 14.57 -12.27 -8.96
CA ILE A 98 16.01 -12.47 -8.77
C ILE A 98 16.29 -13.86 -8.13
N SER A 99 15.44 -14.26 -7.16
CA SER A 99 15.56 -15.57 -6.50
C SER A 99 15.27 -16.76 -7.42
N GLU A 100 14.36 -16.60 -8.39
CA GLU A 100 13.98 -17.65 -9.35
C GLU A 100 14.92 -17.71 -10.55
N ALA A 101 15.52 -16.59 -10.94
CA ALA A 101 16.42 -16.51 -12.08
C ALA A 101 17.83 -17.09 -11.83
N ASP A 102 18.07 -17.62 -10.64
CA ASP A 102 19.35 -18.20 -10.21
C ASP A 102 20.58 -17.33 -10.54
N VAL A 103 20.43 -16.03 -10.26
CA VAL A 103 21.45 -15.02 -10.58
C VAL A 103 22.80 -15.35 -9.94
N SER A 104 22.82 -16.17 -8.89
CA SER A 104 24.05 -16.67 -8.28
C SER A 104 24.83 -17.58 -9.23
N GLU A 105 24.15 -18.45 -9.98
CA GLU A 105 24.77 -19.34 -10.97
C GLU A 105 25.33 -18.56 -12.15
N PHE A 106 24.59 -17.55 -12.65
CA PHE A 106 25.05 -16.65 -13.69
C PHE A 106 26.30 -15.83 -13.29
N LEU A 107 26.36 -15.35 -12.05
CA LEU A 107 27.52 -14.64 -11.52
C LEU A 107 28.74 -15.53 -11.34
N ASP A 108 28.55 -16.82 -11.11
CA ASP A 108 29.62 -17.81 -10.97
C ASP A 108 30.13 -18.28 -12.36
N GLU A 109 29.26 -18.44 -13.37
CA GLU A 109 29.63 -18.86 -14.74
C GLU A 109 30.42 -17.80 -15.52
N GLU A 110 30.14 -16.52 -15.36
CA GLU A 110 30.83 -15.43 -16.07
C GLU A 110 32.23 -15.10 -15.51
N GLY A 111 32.77 -15.90 -14.61
CA GLY A 111 34.13 -15.71 -14.10
C GLY A 111 34.28 -14.55 -13.12
N TYR A 112 33.19 -13.90 -12.72
CA TYR A 112 33.18 -12.92 -11.64
C TYR A 112 33.47 -13.57 -10.28
N GLY A 113 33.32 -14.89 -10.17
CA GLY A 113 33.68 -15.68 -8.98
C GLY A 113 35.13 -15.59 -8.58
N SER A 114 36.04 -15.31 -9.54
CA SER A 114 37.47 -15.14 -9.23
C SER A 114 37.81 -13.77 -8.65
N VAL A 115 37.02 -12.74 -8.93
CA VAL A 115 37.19 -11.37 -8.39
C VAL A 115 36.42 -11.20 -7.08
N LEU A 116 35.37 -12.02 -6.86
CA LEU A 116 34.51 -12.03 -5.68
C LEU A 116 34.83 -13.21 -4.73
N SER A 117 36.09 -13.64 -4.64
CA SER A 117 36.48 -14.69 -3.69
C SER A 117 36.33 -14.27 -2.20
N GLN A 118 35.79 -13.10 -1.93
CA GLN A 118 35.18 -12.75 -0.65
C GLN A 118 33.68 -12.52 -0.83
N PRO A 119 32.82 -13.11 0.02
CA PRO A 119 31.37 -12.85 -0.03
C PRO A 119 31.13 -11.35 0.08
N SER A 120 30.59 -10.77 -1.02
CA SER A 120 30.28 -9.36 -1.04
C SER A 120 29.18 -9.10 0.00
N PRO A 121 29.35 -8.13 0.92
CA PRO A 121 28.31 -7.78 1.89
C PRO A 121 26.96 -7.45 1.23
N PHE A 122 27.00 -7.09 -0.05
CA PHE A 122 25.81 -6.83 -0.86
C PHE A 122 25.06 -8.14 -1.17
N VAL A 123 25.77 -9.19 -1.59
CA VAL A 123 25.16 -10.50 -1.90
C VAL A 123 24.54 -11.12 -0.66
N ASP A 124 25.23 -11.07 0.47
CA ASP A 124 24.69 -11.57 1.74
C ASP A 124 23.44 -10.80 2.18
N THR A 125 23.46 -9.47 2.05
CA THR A 125 22.29 -8.63 2.33
C THR A 125 21.12 -8.97 1.40
N LEU A 126 21.39 -9.23 0.13
CA LEU A 126 20.37 -9.62 -0.85
C LEU A 126 19.77 -10.99 -0.50
N ARG A 127 20.59 -11.99 -0.17
CA ARG A 127 20.14 -13.32 0.29
C ARG A 127 19.26 -13.21 1.53
N MET A 128 19.69 -12.48 2.56
CA MET A 128 18.90 -12.26 3.76
C MET A 128 17.52 -11.63 3.45
N ARG A 129 17.46 -10.69 2.52
CA ARG A 129 16.18 -10.08 2.11
C ARG A 129 15.30 -11.06 1.35
N ILE A 130 15.86 -11.88 0.47
CA ILE A 130 15.14 -12.92 -0.27
C ILE A 130 14.54 -13.94 0.72
N ASP A 131 15.33 -14.40 1.68
CA ASP A 131 14.88 -15.37 2.69
C ASP A 131 13.80 -14.78 3.59
N ALA A 132 13.92 -13.51 3.98
CA ALA A 132 12.88 -12.80 4.73
C ALA A 132 11.55 -12.68 3.96
N VAL A 133 11.61 -12.43 2.64
CA VAL A 133 10.41 -12.38 1.79
C VAL A 133 9.78 -13.76 1.64
N LYS A 134 10.60 -14.82 1.48
CA LYS A 134 10.11 -16.20 1.38
C LYS A 134 9.42 -16.63 2.68
N SER A 135 10.05 -16.39 3.84
CA SER A 135 9.46 -16.75 5.13
C SER A 135 8.14 -16.00 5.40
N ALA A 136 8.08 -14.70 5.10
CA ALA A 136 6.85 -13.92 5.24
C ALA A 136 5.71 -14.42 4.33
N ASP A 137 6.04 -14.85 3.10
CA ASP A 137 5.05 -15.44 2.19
C ASP A 137 4.51 -16.77 2.72
N ASP A 138 5.36 -17.59 3.31
CA ASP A 138 4.96 -18.90 3.85
C ASP A 138 4.10 -18.74 5.11
N GLU A 139 4.47 -17.84 6.02
CA GLU A 139 3.63 -17.45 7.16
C GLU A 139 2.26 -16.92 6.71
N PHE A 140 2.23 -16.08 5.67
CA PHE A 140 0.97 -15.56 5.14
C PHE A 140 0.10 -16.65 4.50
N LYS A 141 0.71 -17.62 3.81
CA LYS A 141 0.00 -18.79 3.25
C LYS A 141 -0.61 -19.63 4.35
N GLU A 142 0.13 -19.86 5.44
CA GLU A 142 -0.35 -20.63 6.60
C GLU A 142 -1.50 -19.90 7.30
N TYR A 143 -1.33 -18.60 7.60
CA TYR A 143 -2.40 -17.78 8.17
C TYR A 143 -3.67 -17.81 7.31
N ARG A 144 -3.53 -17.75 5.99
CA ARG A 144 -4.67 -17.81 5.07
C ARG A 144 -5.36 -19.18 5.08
N LYS A 145 -4.60 -20.27 5.22
CA LYS A 145 -5.14 -21.63 5.37
C LYS A 145 -5.92 -21.76 6.69
N GLU A 146 -5.35 -21.28 7.79
CA GLU A 146 -6.00 -21.30 9.09
C GLU A 146 -7.27 -20.44 9.14
N SER A 147 -7.22 -19.23 8.60
CA SER A 147 -8.38 -18.35 8.50
C SER A 147 -9.53 -18.99 7.72
N LYS A 148 -9.23 -19.66 6.59
CA LYS A 148 -10.24 -20.43 5.84
C LYS A 148 -10.79 -21.60 6.64
N LYS A 149 -9.95 -22.29 7.42
CA LYS A 149 -10.35 -23.41 8.27
C LYS A 149 -11.26 -22.97 9.42
N ARG A 150 -10.95 -21.81 10.03
CA ARG A 150 -11.80 -21.19 11.07
C ARG A 150 -13.17 -20.78 10.52
N LYS A 151 -13.21 -20.14 9.33
CA LYS A 151 -14.48 -19.77 8.68
C LYS A 151 -15.34 -20.99 8.35
N ARG A 152 -14.74 -22.09 7.83
CA ARG A 152 -15.47 -23.33 7.55
C ARG A 152 -16.03 -23.97 8.84
N ARG A 153 -15.29 -23.93 9.94
CA ARG A 153 -15.78 -24.43 11.24
C ARG A 153 -16.93 -23.58 11.78
N ALA A 154 -16.86 -22.24 11.66
CA ALA A 154 -17.93 -21.36 12.09
C ALA A 154 -19.25 -21.61 11.32
N VAL A 155 -19.15 -21.80 9.98
CA VAL A 155 -20.32 -22.12 9.15
C VAL A 155 -20.95 -23.47 9.52
N ASN A 156 -20.14 -24.49 9.89
CA ASN A 156 -20.69 -25.78 10.33
C ASN A 156 -21.36 -25.73 11.71
N VAL A 157 -20.92 -24.81 12.60
CA VAL A 157 -21.57 -24.64 13.91
C VAL A 157 -22.94 -23.96 13.77
N ASP A 158 -23.09 -23.02 12.84
CA ASP A 158 -24.39 -22.37 12.58
C ASP A 158 -25.42 -23.33 11.92
N SER A 159 -24.95 -24.35 11.18
CA SER A 159 -25.85 -25.37 10.61
C SER A 159 -26.36 -26.39 11.64
N ASP A 160 -25.61 -26.61 12.71
CA ASP A 160 -26.04 -27.53 13.81
C ASP A 160 -27.07 -26.91 14.76
N LEU A 161 -27.20 -25.59 14.77
CA LEU A 161 -28.17 -24.87 15.61
C LEU A 161 -29.58 -24.86 15.02
N SER A 162 -29.75 -25.08 13.72
CA SER A 162 -31.07 -25.18 13.08
C SER A 162 -31.78 -26.48 13.38
N ASP A 163 -31.06 -27.55 13.76
CA ASP A 163 -31.64 -28.85 14.12
C ASP A 163 -32.17 -28.90 15.57
N TYR A 164 -31.97 -27.85 16.35
CA TYR A 164 -32.45 -27.77 17.75
C TYR A 164 -33.66 -26.86 17.93
N LEU A 165 -34.26 -26.36 16.88
CA LEU A 165 -35.38 -25.41 16.88
C LEU A 165 -36.68 -26.01 16.28
N GLU A 166 -36.81 -27.36 16.21
CA GLU A 166 -38.11 -28.03 16.00
C GLU A 166 -38.79 -28.48 17.30
#